data_016d9fd7948c1e27554345fb5812206c
#
_entry.id   016d9fd7948c1e27554345fb5812206c
#
_cell.length_a   1.000
_cell.length_b   1.000
_cell.length_c   1.000
_cell.angle_alpha   90.00
_cell.angle_beta   90.00
_cell.angle_gamma   90.00
#
_symmetry.space_group_name_H-M   'P 1'
#
loop_
_entity.id
_entity.type
_entity.pdbx_description
1 polymer ?
#
loop_
_entity_poly.entity_id
_entity_poly.type
_entity_poly.pdbx_seq_one_letter_code
_entity_poly.pdbx_strand_id
1 'polypeptide(L)'
;MTTLNPRSGGPCRPSRFIAGLALSLGAGSALADYTWNFPKPVTPIGRDTLSMHNQFMVIITVLFVVVFAIMVYSMLKHRKSVGAEPARFSGPTGVLQWFWVLVPFAILLFIDFVLMGIPAFHAVIDMEDTRTKADMVLKVTGMQWKWQYEYPDSGVKFISTLATPREQIDGTATKGEHYLLEVDNEVVLPVGKKVRVLLTSTDVI
;
A
#
# COMPACT_ATOMS: atom_id res chain seq x y z
N MET A 1 -20.71 4.30 -65.47
CA MET A 1 -21.60 3.67 -64.49
C MET A 1 -20.81 2.60 -63.71
N THR A 2 -20.30 2.93 -62.57
CA THR A 2 -19.50 2.04 -61.74
C THR A 2 -20.31 1.75 -60.45
N THR A 3 -20.80 0.52 -60.36
CA THR A 3 -21.60 0.04 -59.26
C THR A 3 -20.72 -0.24 -58.03
N LEU A 4 -20.91 0.49 -56.97
CA LEU A 4 -20.30 0.25 -55.67
C LEU A 4 -21.01 -0.93 -54.96
N ASN A 5 -20.24 -1.96 -54.67
CA ASN A 5 -20.65 -3.15 -53.95
C ASN A 5 -20.69 -2.84 -52.42
N PRO A 6 -21.82 -3.05 -51.70
CA PRO A 6 -21.87 -2.85 -50.27
C PRO A 6 -21.17 -3.98 -49.54
N ARG A 7 -20.12 -3.65 -48.79
CA ARG A 7 -19.42 -4.59 -47.91
C ARG A 7 -20.38 -5.10 -46.82
N SER A 8 -20.61 -6.40 -46.82
CA SER A 8 -21.33 -7.14 -45.80
C SER A 8 -20.54 -7.08 -44.48
N GLY A 9 -21.02 -6.32 -43.53
CA GLY A 9 -20.52 -6.35 -42.15
C GLY A 9 -20.89 -7.70 -41.52
N GLY A 10 -19.94 -8.59 -41.37
CA GLY A 10 -20.12 -9.83 -40.62
C GLY A 10 -20.38 -9.57 -39.12
N PRO A 11 -21.20 -10.39 -38.45
CA PRO A 11 -21.53 -10.22 -37.06
C PRO A 11 -20.26 -10.36 -36.20
N CYS A 12 -20.00 -9.35 -35.37
CA CYS A 12 -18.93 -9.34 -34.41
C CYS A 12 -19.16 -10.50 -33.42
N ARG A 13 -18.35 -11.55 -33.48
CA ARG A 13 -18.47 -12.72 -32.60
C ARG A 13 -18.01 -12.38 -31.16
N PRO A 14 -18.91 -12.29 -30.18
CA PRO A 14 -18.55 -11.95 -28.78
C PRO A 14 -17.70 -13.06 -28.13
N SER A 15 -17.63 -14.24 -28.70
CA SER A 15 -16.90 -15.39 -28.16
C SER A 15 -15.38 -15.18 -28.01
N ARG A 16 -14.77 -14.32 -28.84
CA ARG A 16 -13.32 -14.06 -28.78
C ARG A 16 -12.92 -13.15 -27.60
N PHE A 17 -13.79 -12.22 -27.21
CA PHE A 17 -13.57 -11.37 -26.02
C PHE A 17 -13.74 -12.15 -24.72
N ILE A 18 -14.73 -13.05 -24.67
CA ILE A 18 -14.98 -13.92 -23.50
C ILE A 18 -13.84 -14.93 -23.33
N ALA A 19 -13.32 -15.51 -24.41
CA ALA A 19 -12.19 -16.43 -24.38
C ALA A 19 -10.88 -15.73 -23.94
N GLY A 20 -10.64 -14.49 -24.38
CA GLY A 20 -9.49 -13.68 -23.94
C GLY A 20 -9.55 -13.34 -22.44
N LEU A 21 -10.72 -12.99 -21.94
CA LEU A 21 -10.95 -12.70 -20.52
C LEU A 21 -10.81 -13.95 -19.65
N ALA A 22 -11.28 -15.10 -20.12
CA ALA A 22 -11.13 -16.37 -19.41
C ALA A 22 -9.68 -16.86 -19.37
N LEU A 23 -8.87 -16.61 -20.41
CA LEU A 23 -7.45 -16.93 -20.42
C LEU A 23 -6.63 -16.01 -19.47
N SER A 24 -7.01 -14.75 -19.31
CA SER A 24 -6.34 -13.85 -18.37
C SER A 24 -6.64 -14.15 -16.90
N LEU A 25 -7.78 -14.78 -16.62
CA LEU A 25 -8.15 -15.25 -15.28
C LEU A 25 -7.51 -16.60 -14.93
N GLY A 26 -7.02 -17.35 -15.93
CA GLY A 26 -6.36 -18.65 -15.79
C GLY A 26 -4.82 -18.58 -15.76
N ALA A 27 -4.21 -17.40 -15.81
CA ALA A 27 -2.79 -17.25 -15.56
C ALA A 27 -2.53 -17.64 -14.08
N GLY A 28 -2.01 -18.86 -13.90
CA GLY A 28 -1.75 -19.44 -12.59
C GLY A 28 -1.02 -18.45 -11.70
N SER A 29 -1.57 -18.24 -10.51
CA SER A 29 -0.93 -17.50 -9.44
C SER A 29 0.49 -18.02 -9.30
N ALA A 30 1.48 -17.18 -9.60
CA ALA A 30 2.81 -17.40 -9.11
C ALA A 30 2.65 -17.62 -7.59
N LEU A 31 3.19 -18.73 -7.08
CA LEU A 31 3.13 -19.13 -5.68
C LEU A 31 4.06 -18.23 -4.83
N ALA A 32 3.88 -16.93 -4.94
CA ALA A 32 4.32 -15.99 -3.93
C ALA A 32 3.15 -15.85 -2.96
N ASP A 33 3.41 -15.99 -1.68
CA ASP A 33 2.46 -15.73 -0.60
C ASP A 33 2.08 -14.24 -0.62
N TYR A 34 1.27 -13.86 -1.61
CA TYR A 34 0.81 -12.48 -1.82
C TYR A 34 -0.27 -12.19 -0.79
N THR A 35 0.12 -11.59 0.30
CA THR A 35 -0.85 -10.98 1.21
C THR A 35 -1.34 -9.67 0.59
N TRP A 36 -2.64 -9.54 0.44
CA TRP A 36 -3.30 -8.33 -0.10
C TRP A 36 -3.19 -7.11 0.82
N ASN A 37 -2.58 -7.28 1.98
CA ASN A 37 -2.45 -6.27 3.02
C ASN A 37 -1.03 -6.32 3.61
N PHE A 38 -0.74 -5.44 4.54
CA PHE A 38 0.52 -5.46 5.27
C PHE A 38 0.78 -6.81 5.96
N PRO A 39 2.05 -7.20 6.13
CA PRO A 39 2.40 -8.39 6.90
C PRO A 39 1.87 -8.28 8.33
N LYS A 40 1.68 -9.44 9.00
CA LYS A 40 1.15 -9.50 10.36
C LYS A 40 2.04 -8.71 11.32
N PRO A 41 1.52 -7.67 11.99
CA PRO A 41 2.31 -6.82 12.86
C PRO A 41 2.69 -7.55 14.16
N VAL A 42 3.93 -7.40 14.57
CA VAL A 42 4.45 -7.96 15.83
C VAL A 42 4.61 -6.92 16.93
N THR A 43 4.57 -5.62 16.59
CA THR A 43 4.69 -4.51 17.55
C THR A 43 3.34 -3.82 17.80
N PRO A 44 3.15 -3.14 18.94
CA PRO A 44 1.96 -2.30 19.18
C PRO A 44 1.78 -1.26 18.08
N ILE A 45 2.81 -0.48 17.79
CA ILE A 45 2.80 0.56 16.73
C ILE A 45 2.42 -0.05 15.37
N GLY A 46 2.95 -1.24 15.04
CA GLY A 46 2.57 -1.94 13.81
C GLY A 46 1.09 -2.32 13.76
N ARG A 47 0.47 -2.69 14.90
CA ARG A 47 -0.97 -2.96 14.98
C ARG A 47 -1.80 -1.71 14.79
N ASP A 48 -1.38 -0.60 15.38
CA ASP A 48 -2.09 0.68 15.25
C ASP A 48 -1.99 1.20 13.80
N THR A 49 -0.83 1.09 13.18
CA THR A 49 -0.63 1.41 11.75
C THR A 49 -1.53 0.56 10.85
N LEU A 50 -1.59 -0.76 11.09
CA LEU A 50 -2.46 -1.65 10.31
C LEU A 50 -3.94 -1.33 10.53
N SER A 51 -4.35 -1.00 11.75
CA SER A 51 -5.72 -0.60 12.07
C SER A 51 -6.12 0.66 11.32
N MET A 52 -5.29 1.70 11.37
CA MET A 52 -5.52 2.94 10.64
C MET A 52 -5.57 2.72 9.12
N HIS A 53 -4.65 1.92 8.59
CA HIS A 53 -4.66 1.56 7.17
C HIS A 53 -5.98 0.90 6.77
N ASN A 54 -6.43 -0.09 7.53
CA ASN A 54 -7.69 -0.79 7.24
C ASN A 54 -8.90 0.14 7.31
N GLN A 55 -8.97 1.02 8.31
CA GLN A 55 -10.03 2.03 8.41
C GLN A 55 -10.03 2.96 7.20
N PHE A 56 -8.86 3.45 6.81
CA PHE A 56 -8.72 4.30 5.63
C PHE A 56 -9.14 3.57 4.35
N MET A 57 -8.73 2.31 4.17
CA MET A 57 -9.12 1.49 3.02
C MET A 57 -10.64 1.29 2.95
N VAL A 58 -11.32 1.11 4.08
CA VAL A 58 -12.79 1.03 4.09
C VAL A 58 -13.42 2.35 3.65
N ILE A 59 -12.96 3.48 4.19
CA ILE A 59 -13.47 4.81 3.85
C ILE A 59 -13.34 5.08 2.35
N ILE A 60 -12.14 4.92 1.80
CA ILE A 60 -11.90 5.20 0.37
C ILE A 60 -12.66 4.22 -0.53
N THR A 61 -12.82 2.96 -0.11
CA THR A 61 -13.59 1.97 -0.88
C THR A 61 -15.06 2.35 -0.93
N VAL A 62 -15.66 2.75 0.20
CA VAL A 62 -17.05 3.21 0.25
C VAL A 62 -17.25 4.44 -0.63
N LEU A 63 -16.37 5.44 -0.51
CA LEU A 63 -16.43 6.65 -1.35
C LEU A 63 -16.30 6.29 -2.84
N PHE A 64 -15.35 5.43 -3.18
CA PHE A 64 -15.18 4.97 -4.56
C PHE A 64 -16.43 4.29 -5.10
N VAL A 65 -17.01 3.35 -4.34
CA VAL A 65 -18.22 2.62 -4.76
C VAL A 65 -19.39 3.57 -4.98
N VAL A 66 -19.60 4.53 -4.08
CA VAL A 66 -20.68 5.52 -4.19
C VAL A 66 -20.51 6.37 -5.44
N VAL A 67 -19.33 6.98 -5.62
CA VAL A 67 -19.06 7.84 -6.78
C VAL A 67 -19.13 7.05 -8.09
N PHE A 68 -18.54 5.87 -8.12
CA PHE A 68 -18.55 4.99 -9.28
C PHE A 68 -19.97 4.55 -9.64
N ALA A 69 -20.80 4.19 -8.66
CA ALA A 69 -22.20 3.82 -8.89
C ALA A 69 -23.03 4.97 -9.48
N ILE A 70 -22.83 6.19 -8.95
CA ILE A 70 -23.49 7.41 -9.49
C ILE A 70 -23.04 7.64 -10.93
N MET A 71 -21.75 7.51 -11.21
CA MET A 71 -21.20 7.70 -12.55
C MET A 71 -21.77 6.68 -13.54
N VAL A 72 -21.75 5.39 -13.19
CA VAL A 72 -22.30 4.31 -14.03
C VAL A 72 -23.80 4.50 -14.25
N TYR A 73 -24.55 4.82 -13.18
CA TYR A 73 -25.98 5.11 -13.28
C TYR A 73 -26.24 6.28 -14.26
N SER A 74 -25.49 7.37 -14.14
CA SER A 74 -25.60 8.52 -15.02
C SER A 74 -25.28 8.17 -16.47
N MET A 75 -24.22 7.40 -16.70
CA MET A 75 -23.85 6.94 -18.05
C MET A 75 -24.90 6.04 -18.69
N LEU A 76 -25.54 5.17 -17.93
CA LEU A 76 -26.58 4.26 -18.42
C LEU A 76 -27.91 4.98 -18.70
N LYS A 77 -28.31 5.85 -17.76
CA LYS A 77 -29.61 6.55 -17.83
C LYS A 77 -29.62 7.68 -18.85
N HIS A 78 -28.52 8.41 -19.00
CA HIS A 78 -28.45 9.60 -19.85
C HIS A 78 -27.69 9.36 -21.17
N ARG A 79 -27.52 8.11 -21.57
CA ARG A 79 -26.89 7.81 -22.87
C ARG A 79 -27.76 8.26 -24.04
N LYS A 80 -27.14 8.70 -25.11
CA LYS A 80 -27.81 9.17 -26.32
C LYS A 80 -28.78 8.15 -26.93
N SER A 81 -28.47 6.85 -26.82
CA SER A 81 -29.31 5.76 -27.33
C SER A 81 -30.68 5.62 -26.61
N VAL A 82 -30.84 6.24 -25.46
CA VAL A 82 -32.13 6.29 -24.69
C VAL A 82 -32.91 7.55 -25.01
N GLY A 83 -32.39 8.42 -25.89
CA GLY A 83 -33.05 9.68 -26.27
C GLY A 83 -32.95 10.77 -25.19
N ALA A 84 -31.96 10.67 -24.29
CA ALA A 84 -31.76 11.69 -23.28
C ALA A 84 -31.31 13.01 -23.91
N GLU A 85 -32.07 14.07 -23.63
CA GLU A 85 -31.69 15.41 -24.02
C GLU A 85 -30.74 16.04 -23.00
N PRO A 86 -29.78 16.89 -23.44
CA PRO A 86 -28.91 17.59 -22.52
C PRO A 86 -29.70 18.52 -21.60
N ALA A 87 -29.53 18.40 -20.30
CA ALA A 87 -30.16 19.32 -19.35
C ALA A 87 -29.59 20.74 -19.52
N ARG A 88 -30.46 21.72 -19.57
CA ARG A 88 -30.05 23.14 -19.49
C ARG A 88 -29.76 23.46 -18.04
N PHE A 89 -28.51 23.49 -17.67
CA PHE A 89 -28.07 23.78 -16.31
C PHE A 89 -27.72 25.27 -16.21
N SER A 90 -28.49 26.04 -15.43
CA SER A 90 -28.22 27.45 -15.15
C SER A 90 -27.39 27.67 -13.87
N GLY A 91 -26.91 26.57 -13.25
CA GLY A 91 -26.20 26.62 -11.98
C GLY A 91 -27.13 26.64 -10.76
N PRO A 92 -26.67 26.20 -9.60
CA PRO A 92 -27.42 26.31 -8.36
C PRO A 92 -27.47 27.77 -7.90
N THR A 93 -28.60 28.21 -7.36
CA THR A 93 -28.80 29.55 -6.82
C THR A 93 -29.20 29.50 -5.34
N GLY A 94 -28.81 30.52 -4.56
CA GLY A 94 -29.20 30.64 -3.16
C GLY A 94 -28.67 29.50 -2.26
N VAL A 95 -29.57 28.94 -1.46
CA VAL A 95 -29.21 27.89 -0.44
C VAL A 95 -28.58 26.65 -1.06
N LEU A 96 -29.00 26.25 -2.26
CA LEU A 96 -28.47 25.09 -2.95
C LEU A 96 -26.99 25.26 -3.35
N GLN A 97 -26.57 26.49 -3.65
CA GLN A 97 -25.18 26.81 -3.94
C GLN A 97 -24.28 26.56 -2.72
N TRP A 98 -24.74 27.03 -1.55
CA TRP A 98 -24.02 26.78 -0.29
C TRP A 98 -23.97 25.31 0.08
N PHE A 99 -25.04 24.54 -0.18
CA PHE A 99 -25.06 23.11 0.04
C PHE A 99 -23.97 22.39 -0.79
N TRP A 100 -23.83 22.71 -2.08
CA TRP A 100 -22.79 22.12 -2.94
C TRP A 100 -21.37 22.46 -2.51
N VAL A 101 -21.15 23.57 -1.86
CA VAL A 101 -19.85 23.98 -1.33
C VAL A 101 -19.59 23.37 0.05
N LEU A 102 -20.55 23.48 0.96
CA LEU A 102 -20.35 23.11 2.37
C LEU A 102 -20.34 21.60 2.62
N VAL A 103 -21.13 20.82 1.87
CA VAL A 103 -21.22 19.36 2.11
C VAL A 103 -19.90 18.65 1.82
N PRO A 104 -19.22 18.82 0.69
CA PRO A 104 -17.90 18.23 0.48
C PRO A 104 -16.89 18.66 1.53
N PHE A 105 -16.89 19.94 1.90
CA PHE A 105 -16.00 20.45 2.93
C PHE A 105 -16.27 19.84 4.31
N ALA A 106 -17.54 19.71 4.70
CA ALA A 106 -17.94 19.06 5.94
C ALA A 106 -17.55 17.57 5.98
N ILE A 107 -17.69 16.87 4.84
CA ILE A 107 -17.27 15.46 4.71
C ILE A 107 -15.75 15.35 4.91
N LEU A 108 -14.96 16.20 4.27
CA LEU A 108 -13.50 16.22 4.43
C LEU A 108 -13.10 16.50 5.88
N LEU A 109 -13.67 17.54 6.50
CA LEU A 109 -13.41 17.84 7.90
C LEU A 109 -13.78 16.69 8.83
N PHE A 110 -14.90 16.02 8.59
CA PHE A 110 -15.31 14.88 9.39
C PHE A 110 -14.34 13.70 9.26
N ILE A 111 -13.90 13.39 8.03
CA ILE A 111 -12.92 12.32 7.79
C ILE A 111 -11.58 12.67 8.43
N ASP A 112 -11.07 13.87 8.18
CA ASP A 112 -9.72 14.25 8.61
C ASP A 112 -9.62 14.44 10.12
N PHE A 113 -10.63 15.03 10.77
CA PHE A 113 -10.56 15.30 12.20
C PHE A 113 -11.15 14.17 13.05
N VAL A 114 -12.33 13.66 12.70
CA VAL A 114 -13.06 12.72 13.56
C VAL A 114 -12.61 11.29 13.34
N LEU A 115 -12.46 10.87 12.08
CA LEU A 115 -12.15 9.45 11.79
C LEU A 115 -10.65 9.15 11.76
N MET A 116 -9.83 10.05 11.23
CA MET A 116 -8.41 9.77 10.99
C MET A 116 -7.46 10.65 11.81
N GLY A 117 -7.77 11.91 12.01
CA GLY A 117 -6.86 12.89 12.59
C GLY A 117 -6.48 12.57 14.03
N ILE A 118 -7.43 12.25 14.89
CA ILE A 118 -7.17 11.95 16.31
C ILE A 118 -6.35 10.66 16.45
N PRO A 119 -6.74 9.51 15.85
CA PRO A 119 -5.93 8.30 15.90
C PRO A 119 -4.53 8.47 15.28
N ALA A 120 -4.43 9.15 14.14
CA ALA A 120 -3.15 9.39 13.48
C ALA A 120 -2.22 10.26 14.33
N PHE A 121 -2.75 11.30 14.98
CA PHE A 121 -1.98 12.16 15.86
C PHE A 121 -1.40 11.39 17.07
N HIS A 122 -2.19 10.54 17.71
CA HIS A 122 -1.71 9.68 18.78
C HIS A 122 -0.63 8.69 18.29
N ALA A 123 -0.83 8.07 17.13
CA ALA A 123 0.16 7.15 16.56
C ALA A 123 1.50 7.86 16.28
N VAL A 124 1.49 9.09 15.78
CA VAL A 124 2.73 9.88 15.55
C VAL A 124 3.41 10.18 16.89
N ILE A 125 2.67 10.60 17.92
CA ILE A 125 3.24 10.86 19.25
C ILE A 125 3.87 9.58 19.81
N ASP A 126 3.19 8.44 19.73
CA ASP A 126 3.68 7.17 20.23
C ASP A 126 4.93 6.68 19.46
N MET A 127 5.02 6.97 18.15
CA MET A 127 6.21 6.70 17.35
C MET A 127 7.40 7.59 17.72
N GLU A 128 7.16 8.85 18.06
CA GLU A 128 8.20 9.81 18.43
C GLU A 128 8.61 9.73 19.89
N ASP A 129 7.83 9.05 20.75
CA ASP A 129 8.14 8.94 22.19
C ASP A 129 9.30 7.99 22.46
N THR A 130 10.50 8.54 22.46
CA THR A 130 11.75 7.85 22.82
C THR A 130 12.12 7.97 24.29
N ARG A 131 11.27 8.53 25.16
CA ARG A 131 11.55 8.80 26.59
C ARG A 131 11.52 7.54 27.46
N THR A 132 10.97 6.44 26.96
CA THR A 132 10.93 5.18 27.71
C THR A 132 12.35 4.74 28.09
N LYS A 133 12.58 4.46 29.40
CA LYS A 133 13.88 3.94 29.86
C LYS A 133 14.14 2.58 29.21
N ALA A 134 15.29 2.47 28.55
CA ALA A 134 15.77 1.22 27.99
C ALA A 134 16.63 0.46 28.99
N ASP A 135 16.57 -0.86 28.93
CA ASP A 135 17.42 -1.75 29.74
C ASP A 135 18.79 -1.94 29.11
N MET A 136 18.90 -1.68 27.80
CA MET A 136 20.10 -1.90 27.00
C MET A 136 20.12 -0.94 25.81
N VAL A 137 21.30 -0.56 25.36
CA VAL A 137 21.52 0.24 24.16
C VAL A 137 22.25 -0.60 23.13
N LEU A 138 21.75 -0.59 21.88
CA LEU A 138 22.41 -1.16 20.71
C LEU A 138 22.64 -0.03 19.69
N LYS A 139 23.89 0.20 19.31
CA LYS A 139 24.21 1.12 18.22
C LYS A 139 24.40 0.33 16.93
N VAL A 140 23.68 0.72 15.90
CA VAL A 140 23.70 0.11 14.57
C VAL A 140 24.19 1.13 13.57
N THR A 141 25.30 0.83 12.89
CA THR A 141 25.88 1.70 11.88
C THR A 141 25.76 1.03 10.52
N GLY A 142 25.00 1.64 9.61
CA GLY A 142 24.89 1.21 8.22
C GLY A 142 26.14 1.61 7.43
N MET A 143 26.59 0.71 6.58
CA MET A 143 27.68 0.93 5.61
C MET A 143 27.30 0.20 4.34
N GLN A 144 27.78 0.67 3.19
CA GLN A 144 27.60 -0.06 1.94
C GLN A 144 28.17 -1.45 2.04
N TRP A 145 27.33 -2.27 2.03
CA TRP A 145 26.72 -3.56 1.95
C TRP A 145 26.99 -4.35 3.22
N LYS A 146 27.11 -3.71 4.40
CA LYS A 146 27.29 -4.37 5.70
C LYS A 146 26.75 -3.53 6.84
N TRP A 147 26.55 -4.16 7.98
CA TRP A 147 26.10 -3.54 9.21
C TRP A 147 27.15 -3.69 10.30
N GLN A 148 27.39 -2.64 11.07
CA GLN A 148 28.21 -2.73 12.27
C GLN A 148 27.29 -2.58 13.48
N TYR A 149 27.44 -3.50 14.40
CA TYR A 149 26.74 -3.52 15.67
C TYR A 149 27.70 -3.23 16.79
N GLU A 150 27.26 -2.41 17.76
CA GLU A 150 28.02 -2.04 18.92
C GLU A 150 27.12 -2.07 20.16
N TYR A 151 27.53 -2.76 21.20
CA TYR A 151 26.89 -2.80 22.50
C TYR A 151 27.71 -1.92 23.46
N PRO A 152 27.33 -0.63 23.64
CA PRO A 152 28.15 0.31 24.42
C PRO A 152 28.40 -0.13 25.85
N ASP A 153 27.42 -0.82 26.46
CA ASP A 153 27.49 -1.27 27.85
C ASP A 153 28.53 -2.38 28.07
N SER A 154 28.79 -3.21 27.06
CA SER A 154 29.73 -4.32 27.12
C SER A 154 31.02 -4.08 26.34
N GLY A 155 31.08 -3.01 25.54
CA GLY A 155 32.19 -2.72 24.65
C GLY A 155 32.35 -3.65 23.46
N VAL A 156 31.39 -4.56 23.23
CA VAL A 156 31.41 -5.52 22.11
C VAL A 156 31.04 -4.79 20.84
N LYS A 157 31.84 -4.98 19.80
CA LYS A 157 31.64 -4.41 18.48
C LYS A 157 32.01 -5.40 17.39
N PHE A 158 31.16 -5.58 16.39
CA PHE A 158 31.39 -6.48 15.26
C PHE A 158 30.68 -5.99 13.99
N ILE A 159 31.08 -6.59 12.87
CA ILE A 159 30.48 -6.34 11.55
C ILE A 159 29.69 -7.57 11.16
N SER A 160 28.54 -7.37 10.56
CA SER A 160 27.67 -8.39 9.98
C SER A 160 27.55 -8.18 8.48
N THR A 161 27.79 -9.24 7.73
CA THR A 161 27.71 -9.25 6.26
C THR A 161 26.80 -10.37 5.78
N LEU A 162 26.32 -10.27 4.55
CA LEU A 162 25.48 -11.30 3.94
C LEU A 162 26.29 -12.59 3.78
N ALA A 163 25.77 -13.69 4.33
CA ALA A 163 26.39 -15.01 4.27
C ALA A 163 25.89 -15.89 3.10
N THR A 164 24.87 -15.43 2.37
CA THR A 164 24.33 -16.19 1.23
C THR A 164 25.41 -16.49 0.19
N PRO A 165 25.62 -17.75 -0.20
CA PRO A 165 26.63 -18.14 -1.19
C PRO A 165 26.45 -17.44 -2.53
N ARG A 166 27.56 -17.06 -3.15
CA ARG A 166 27.57 -16.34 -4.43
C ARG A 166 26.84 -17.10 -5.54
N GLU A 167 26.97 -18.43 -5.54
CA GLU A 167 26.38 -19.33 -6.52
C GLU A 167 24.84 -19.28 -6.47
N GLN A 168 24.26 -19.03 -5.30
CA GLN A 168 22.82 -18.85 -5.16
C GLN A 168 22.38 -17.47 -5.66
N ILE A 169 23.22 -16.44 -5.47
CA ILE A 169 22.94 -15.06 -5.91
C ILE A 169 23.04 -15.00 -7.45
N ASP A 170 24.04 -15.61 -8.03
CA ASP A 170 24.27 -15.64 -9.48
C ASP A 170 23.32 -16.63 -10.21
N GLY A 171 22.51 -17.39 -9.47
CA GLY A 171 21.51 -18.31 -10.01
C GLY A 171 22.10 -19.64 -10.53
N THR A 172 23.35 -19.97 -10.20
CA THR A 172 24.01 -21.23 -10.58
C THR A 172 23.73 -22.36 -9.60
N ALA A 173 23.26 -22.04 -8.39
CA ALA A 173 22.81 -23.01 -7.39
C ALA A 173 21.35 -22.74 -6.96
N THR A 174 20.69 -23.78 -6.43
CA THR A 174 19.33 -23.67 -5.89
C THR A 174 19.30 -22.75 -4.68
N LYS A 175 18.34 -21.82 -4.63
CA LYS A 175 18.14 -20.90 -3.50
C LYS A 175 17.72 -21.68 -2.26
N GLY A 176 18.39 -21.40 -1.13
CA GLY A 176 18.04 -21.96 0.18
C GLY A 176 16.76 -21.31 0.76
N GLU A 177 16.26 -21.89 1.84
CA GLU A 177 15.07 -21.42 2.55
C GLU A 177 15.23 -19.97 3.07
N HIS A 178 16.44 -19.62 3.52
CA HIS A 178 16.77 -18.30 4.05
C HIS A 178 17.58 -17.43 3.07
N TYR A 179 17.32 -17.61 1.77
CA TYR A 179 18.01 -16.88 0.72
C TYR A 179 17.98 -15.36 0.96
N LEU A 180 19.14 -14.72 0.99
CA LEU A 180 19.39 -13.31 1.30
C LEU A 180 18.99 -12.87 2.73
N LEU A 181 18.74 -13.78 3.63
CA LEU A 181 18.40 -13.50 5.03
C LEU A 181 19.49 -13.93 6.01
N GLU A 182 20.47 -14.72 5.57
CA GLU A 182 21.55 -15.22 6.42
C GLU A 182 22.70 -14.22 6.50
N VAL A 183 23.26 -14.09 7.69
CA VAL A 183 24.42 -13.25 7.98
C VAL A 183 25.52 -14.06 8.67
N ASP A 184 26.77 -13.59 8.56
CA ASP A 184 27.93 -14.22 9.17
C ASP A 184 27.99 -14.03 10.71
N ASN A 185 27.54 -12.88 11.19
CA ASN A 185 27.50 -12.55 12.62
C ASN A 185 26.12 -12.01 13.00
N GLU A 186 25.37 -12.80 13.74
CA GLU A 186 24.01 -12.46 14.15
C GLU A 186 23.99 -11.49 15.35
N VAL A 187 23.00 -10.61 15.37
CA VAL A 187 22.71 -9.74 16.52
C VAL A 187 21.92 -10.52 17.55
N VAL A 188 22.43 -10.62 18.76
CA VAL A 188 21.80 -11.31 19.87
C VAL A 188 21.20 -10.30 20.84
N LEU A 189 19.90 -10.41 21.10
CA LEU A 189 19.18 -9.53 22.03
C LEU A 189 18.48 -10.36 23.10
N PRO A 190 18.43 -9.87 24.34
CA PRO A 190 17.74 -10.56 25.44
C PRO A 190 16.22 -10.45 25.28
N VAL A 191 15.52 -11.57 25.46
CA VAL A 191 14.06 -11.61 25.42
C VAL A 191 13.48 -10.87 26.63
N GLY A 192 12.37 -10.13 26.41
CA GLY A 192 11.66 -9.41 27.46
C GLY A 192 12.34 -8.13 27.98
N LYS A 193 13.41 -7.68 27.32
CA LYS A 193 14.08 -6.41 27.63
C LYS A 193 13.77 -5.32 26.63
N LYS A 194 13.77 -4.08 27.10
CA LYS A 194 13.62 -2.91 26.24
C LYS A 194 14.98 -2.49 25.73
N VAL A 195 15.17 -2.58 24.41
CA VAL A 195 16.43 -2.21 23.76
C VAL A 195 16.24 -0.89 23.01
N ARG A 196 17.11 0.08 23.30
CA ARG A 196 17.19 1.32 22.52
C ARG A 196 18.17 1.13 21.38
N VAL A 197 17.66 1.19 20.15
CA VAL A 197 18.47 1.08 18.95
C VAL A 197 18.81 2.49 18.47
N LEU A 198 20.12 2.79 18.40
CA LEU A 198 20.65 4.04 17.84
C LEU A 198 21.13 3.75 16.41
N LEU A 199 20.45 4.32 15.42
CA LEU A 199 20.77 4.13 14.01
C LEU A 199 21.63 5.27 13.51
N THR A 200 22.68 4.94 12.75
CA THR A 200 23.55 5.90 12.05
C THR A 200 24.11 5.28 10.78
N SER A 201 24.72 6.08 9.92
CA SER A 201 25.44 5.63 8.73
C SER A 201 26.80 6.31 8.67
N THR A 202 27.77 5.69 7.98
CA THR A 202 29.11 6.25 7.77
C THR A 202 29.35 6.71 6.33
N ASP A 203 28.52 6.26 5.40
CA ASP A 203 28.71 6.56 3.97
C ASP A 203 27.51 7.24 3.32
N VAL A 204 26.36 6.56 3.22
CA VAL A 204 25.17 7.11 2.57
C VAL A 204 23.97 6.98 3.52
N ILE A 205 23.19 8.04 3.62
CA ILE A 205 21.92 8.08 4.35
C ILE A 205 20.78 8.05 3.33
#